data_e45ad6871a0e86c6bcaa8905a2ba09c8
#
_entry.id   e45ad6871a0e86c6bcaa8905a2ba09c8
#
_cell.length_a   1.000
_cell.length_b   1.000
_cell.length_c   1.000
_cell.angle_alpha   90.00
_cell.angle_beta   90.00
_cell.angle_gamma   90.00
#
_symmetry.space_group_name_H-M   'P 1'
#
loop_
_entity.id
_entity.type
_entity.pdbx_description
1 polymer ?
#
loop_
_entity_poly.entity_id
_entity_poly.type
_entity_poly.pdbx_seq_one_letter_code
_entity_poly.pdbx_strand_id
1 'polypeptide(L)'
;MIILYISGSPRQRSNTDYLLSSIMAQTSGELIKLTDYDIKPCKSCWACLKMGRCVLNDDMTRTILPKILEADAIVLGSPVFFNNVTAQMKSFIDRTWSVRGLLKDKIGAAVVVGRHYGAEGAITAINAFFLKHQMIIANRGISGIAFEPERVKEDTESINAAAKLGTRILELIAALE
;
A
#
# COMPACT_ATOMS: atom_id res chain seq x y z
N MET A 1 11.72 2.63 -14.13
CA MET A 1 11.41 2.36 -12.71
C MET A 1 10.28 3.27 -12.25
N ILE A 2 9.14 2.69 -11.85
CA ILE A 2 7.95 3.39 -11.35
C ILE A 2 7.60 2.79 -9.98
N ILE A 3 7.65 3.59 -8.92
CA ILE A 3 7.28 3.17 -7.57
C ILE A 3 6.02 3.92 -7.16
N LEU A 4 5.00 3.16 -6.74
CA LEU A 4 3.71 3.70 -6.33
C LEU A 4 3.50 3.51 -4.83
N TYR A 5 3.26 4.60 -4.13
CA TYR A 5 2.93 4.64 -2.71
C TYR A 5 1.43 4.85 -2.55
N ILE A 6 0.76 3.98 -1.81
CA ILE A 6 -0.70 4.04 -1.63
C ILE A 6 -1.01 4.16 -0.14
N SER A 7 -1.59 5.30 0.26
CA SER A 7 -2.00 5.55 1.62
C SER A 7 -3.49 5.30 1.84
N GLY A 8 -3.81 4.44 2.79
CA GLY A 8 -5.18 4.25 3.31
C GLY A 8 -5.52 5.16 4.50
N SER A 9 -4.68 6.14 4.83
CA SER A 9 -4.95 7.02 5.96
C SER A 9 -6.04 8.05 5.65
N PRO A 10 -7.08 8.19 6.50
CA PRO A 10 -8.09 9.23 6.32
C PRO A 10 -7.66 10.61 6.84
N ARG A 11 -6.52 10.72 7.52
CA ARG A 11 -6.07 11.99 8.11
C ARG A 11 -5.30 12.83 7.10
N GLN A 12 -5.51 14.16 7.09
CA GLN A 12 -4.69 15.08 6.30
C GLN A 12 -3.24 15.12 6.79
N ARG A 13 -3.03 15.27 8.11
CA ARG A 13 -1.71 15.22 8.77
C ARG A 13 -1.44 13.82 9.26
N SER A 14 -1.06 12.95 8.34
CA SER A 14 -1.01 11.50 8.55
C SER A 14 0.39 11.01 8.91
N ASN A 15 0.49 10.26 9.99
CA ASN A 15 1.71 9.54 10.36
C ASN A 15 2.09 8.49 9.30
N THR A 16 1.10 7.84 8.69
CA THR A 16 1.32 6.86 7.62
C THR A 16 1.91 7.53 6.39
N ASP A 17 1.34 8.68 5.96
CA ASP A 17 1.83 9.43 4.81
C ASP A 17 3.26 9.93 5.05
N TYR A 18 3.58 10.30 6.31
CA TYR A 18 4.93 10.70 6.68
C TYR A 18 5.94 9.58 6.49
N LEU A 19 5.66 8.34 6.97
CA LEU A 19 6.55 7.20 6.75
C LEU A 19 6.66 6.83 5.27
N LEU A 20 5.56 6.86 4.51
CA LEU A 20 5.61 6.65 3.06
C LEU A 20 6.49 7.69 2.38
N SER A 21 6.36 8.97 2.75
CA SER A 21 7.20 10.05 2.22
C SER A 21 8.68 9.88 2.59
N SER A 22 8.96 9.33 3.78
CA SER A 22 10.35 9.04 4.20
C SER A 22 11.00 7.95 3.34
N ILE A 23 10.25 6.95 2.89
CA ILE A 23 10.73 5.94 1.92
C ILE A 23 10.88 6.60 0.54
N MET A 24 9.89 7.37 0.11
CA MET A 24 9.86 8.05 -1.18
C MET A 24 11.04 9.02 -1.36
N ALA A 25 11.52 9.63 -0.29
CA ALA A 25 12.69 10.49 -0.31
C ALA A 25 13.98 9.75 -0.75
N GLN A 26 14.05 8.43 -0.59
CA GLN A 26 15.18 7.60 -1.02
C GLN A 26 15.02 7.04 -2.44
N THR A 27 13.79 6.93 -2.92
CA THR A 27 13.47 6.14 -4.12
C THR A 27 12.82 6.95 -5.22
N SER A 28 12.25 8.13 -4.90
CA SER A 28 11.25 8.84 -5.71
C SER A 28 9.95 8.03 -5.92
N GLY A 29 8.98 8.55 -6.63
CA GLY A 29 7.72 7.88 -6.94
C GLY A 29 6.50 8.78 -6.79
N GLU A 30 5.30 8.19 -6.85
CA GLU A 30 4.03 8.90 -6.70
C GLU A 30 3.28 8.41 -5.45
N LEU A 31 2.77 9.34 -4.63
CA LEU A 31 1.90 9.05 -3.49
C LEU A 31 0.42 9.23 -3.89
N ILE A 32 -0.35 8.16 -3.79
CA ILE A 32 -1.81 8.15 -3.92
C ILE A 32 -2.42 8.03 -2.52
N LYS A 33 -3.25 9.00 -2.16
CA LYS A 33 -4.04 8.95 -0.93
C LYS A 33 -5.45 8.50 -1.27
N LEU A 34 -5.86 7.33 -0.81
CA LEU A 34 -7.13 6.70 -1.20
C LEU A 34 -8.37 7.54 -0.88
N THR A 35 -8.28 8.43 0.12
CA THR A 35 -9.38 9.34 0.48
C THR A 35 -9.62 10.46 -0.52
N ASP A 36 -8.69 10.70 -1.43
CA ASP A 36 -8.83 11.74 -2.46
C ASP A 36 -9.55 11.23 -3.71
N TYR A 37 -9.97 9.96 -3.70
CA TYR A 37 -10.58 9.25 -4.81
C TYR A 37 -11.92 8.61 -4.43
N ASP A 38 -12.88 8.60 -5.35
CA ASP A 38 -14.13 7.84 -5.21
C ASP A 38 -13.86 6.36 -5.49
N ILE A 39 -13.68 5.58 -4.43
CA ILE A 39 -13.46 4.13 -4.50
C ILE A 39 -14.62 3.40 -3.85
N LYS A 40 -15.51 2.87 -4.66
CA LYS A 40 -16.66 2.08 -4.16
C LYS A 40 -16.21 0.68 -3.75
N PRO A 41 -16.74 0.13 -2.64
CA PRO A 41 -16.47 -1.24 -2.23
C PRO A 41 -16.80 -2.27 -3.32
N CYS A 42 -16.08 -3.39 -3.33
CA CYS A 42 -16.39 -4.50 -4.21
C CYS A 42 -17.78 -5.07 -3.91
N LYS A 43 -18.62 -5.23 -4.94
CA LYS A 43 -19.97 -5.77 -4.84
C LYS A 43 -20.04 -7.30 -5.00
N SER A 44 -18.90 -7.98 -5.14
CA SER A 44 -18.82 -9.42 -5.40
C SER A 44 -19.68 -9.90 -6.59
N CYS A 45 -19.82 -9.07 -7.60
CA CYS A 45 -20.68 -9.35 -8.76
C CYS A 45 -20.05 -10.32 -9.78
N TRP A 46 -18.78 -10.68 -9.61
CA TRP A 46 -18.01 -11.60 -10.47
C TRP A 46 -17.91 -11.22 -11.95
N ALA A 47 -18.39 -10.03 -12.35
CA ALA A 47 -18.32 -9.58 -13.73
C ALA A 47 -16.87 -9.53 -14.26
N CYS A 48 -15.90 -9.20 -13.40
CA CYS A 48 -14.48 -9.19 -13.77
C CYS A 48 -13.93 -10.56 -14.21
N LEU A 49 -14.52 -11.68 -13.80
CA LEU A 49 -14.13 -13.00 -14.28
C LEU A 49 -14.49 -13.20 -15.76
N LYS A 50 -15.63 -12.63 -16.18
CA LYS A 50 -16.12 -12.77 -17.56
C LYS A 50 -15.54 -11.71 -18.49
N MET A 51 -15.38 -10.49 -17.98
CA MET A 51 -15.02 -9.30 -18.78
C MET A 51 -13.54 -8.94 -18.72
N GLY A 52 -12.73 -9.59 -17.85
CA GLY A 52 -11.33 -9.25 -17.62
C GLY A 52 -11.12 -7.89 -16.95
N ARG A 53 -12.20 -7.18 -16.53
CA ARG A 53 -12.12 -5.86 -15.90
C ARG A 53 -13.25 -5.63 -14.91
N CYS A 54 -13.05 -4.73 -13.95
CA CYS A 54 -14.11 -4.31 -13.04
C CYS A 54 -15.15 -3.47 -13.79
N VAL A 55 -16.43 -3.68 -13.46
CA VAL A 55 -17.55 -2.95 -14.08
C VAL A 55 -17.96 -1.68 -13.33
N LEU A 56 -17.42 -1.46 -12.12
CA LEU A 56 -17.66 -0.23 -11.40
C LEU A 56 -16.85 0.91 -12.06
N ASN A 57 -17.57 1.93 -12.52
CA ASN A 57 -16.97 3.10 -13.16
C ASN A 57 -16.70 4.17 -12.08
N ASP A 58 -15.55 4.10 -11.45
CA ASP A 58 -15.08 5.00 -10.40
C ASP A 58 -13.56 5.24 -10.54
N ASP A 59 -12.97 6.01 -9.62
CA ASP A 59 -11.55 6.36 -9.72
C ASP A 59 -10.63 5.15 -9.55
N MET A 60 -11.09 4.10 -8.86
CA MET A 60 -10.33 2.85 -8.80
C MET A 60 -10.06 2.30 -10.20
N THR A 61 -11.08 2.24 -11.05
CA THR A 61 -10.95 1.66 -12.40
C THR A 61 -10.36 2.62 -13.41
N ARG A 62 -10.61 3.92 -13.28
CA ARG A 62 -10.14 4.92 -14.25
C ARG A 62 -8.70 5.35 -14.01
N THR A 63 -8.27 5.38 -12.73
CA THR A 63 -7.01 6.02 -12.34
C THR A 63 -6.07 5.06 -11.61
N ILE A 64 -6.54 4.39 -10.55
CA ILE A 64 -5.65 3.65 -9.66
C ILE A 64 -5.22 2.31 -10.28
N LEU A 65 -6.16 1.52 -10.82
CA LEU A 65 -5.81 0.24 -11.46
C LEU A 65 -4.78 0.39 -12.59
N PRO A 66 -4.91 1.34 -13.53
CA PRO A 66 -3.87 1.56 -14.54
C PRO A 66 -2.49 1.81 -13.91
N LYS A 67 -2.40 2.69 -12.92
CA LYS A 67 -1.12 3.03 -12.27
C LYS A 67 -0.47 1.83 -11.57
N ILE A 68 -1.23 0.98 -10.86
CA ILE A 68 -0.66 -0.20 -10.21
C ILE A 68 -0.19 -1.25 -11.23
N LEU A 69 -0.81 -1.31 -12.42
CA LEU A 69 -0.35 -2.20 -13.49
C LEU A 69 0.97 -1.73 -14.11
N GLU A 70 1.22 -0.43 -14.17
CA GLU A 70 2.46 0.15 -14.71
C GLU A 70 3.61 0.15 -13.68
N ALA A 71 3.31 0.12 -12.37
CA ALA A 71 4.33 0.21 -11.33
C ALA A 71 5.22 -1.04 -11.27
N ASP A 72 6.51 -0.85 -11.02
CA ASP A 72 7.48 -1.92 -10.71
C ASP A 72 7.41 -2.31 -9.23
N ALA A 73 7.13 -1.35 -8.36
CA ALA A 73 6.93 -1.57 -6.93
C ALA A 73 5.70 -0.84 -6.39
N ILE A 74 5.02 -1.47 -5.41
CA ILE A 74 3.83 -0.93 -4.74
C ILE A 74 4.05 -0.96 -3.24
N VAL A 75 4.06 0.21 -2.61
CA VAL A 75 4.18 0.36 -1.16
C VAL A 75 2.82 0.72 -0.58
N LEU A 76 2.24 -0.17 0.22
CA LEU A 76 0.94 0.07 0.85
C LEU A 76 1.10 0.55 2.29
N GLY A 77 0.52 1.71 2.58
CA GLY A 77 0.52 2.30 3.91
C GLY A 77 -0.88 2.38 4.54
N SER A 78 -1.02 1.95 5.79
CA SER A 78 -2.29 2.06 6.53
C SER A 78 -2.06 2.40 7.99
N PRO A 79 -2.86 3.28 8.60
CA PRO A 79 -2.95 3.28 10.05
C PRO A 79 -3.66 2.01 10.52
N VAL A 80 -3.37 1.60 11.76
CA VAL A 80 -4.02 0.45 12.38
C VAL A 80 -5.41 0.84 12.89
N PHE A 81 -6.44 0.23 12.32
CA PHE A 81 -7.83 0.37 12.75
C PHE A 81 -8.39 -1.01 13.14
N PHE A 82 -8.78 -1.17 14.41
CA PHE A 82 -9.28 -2.46 14.93
C PHE A 82 -8.37 -3.66 14.58
N ASN A 83 -7.08 -3.52 14.85
CA ASN A 83 -6.04 -4.53 14.56
C ASN A 83 -5.91 -4.90 13.07
N ASN A 84 -6.36 -4.05 12.19
CA ASN A 84 -6.36 -4.28 10.74
C ASN A 84 -6.08 -2.98 9.98
N VAL A 85 -6.11 -3.05 8.66
CA VAL A 85 -6.06 -1.88 7.77
C VAL A 85 -7.36 -1.07 7.84
N THR A 86 -7.34 0.17 7.35
CA THR A 86 -8.55 1.01 7.23
C THR A 86 -9.53 0.44 6.21
N ALA A 87 -10.80 0.88 6.30
CA ALA A 87 -11.83 0.56 5.31
C ALA A 87 -11.44 1.00 3.88
N GLN A 88 -10.77 2.15 3.73
CA GLN A 88 -10.27 2.65 2.46
C GLN A 88 -9.24 1.68 1.85
N MET A 89 -8.26 1.26 2.64
CA MET A 89 -7.26 0.28 2.20
C MET A 89 -7.91 -1.07 1.89
N LYS A 90 -8.87 -1.52 2.71
CA LYS A 90 -9.59 -2.78 2.45
C LYS A 90 -10.41 -2.71 1.15
N SER A 91 -11.09 -1.59 0.90
CA SER A 91 -11.83 -1.39 -0.35
C SER A 91 -10.90 -1.42 -1.57
N PHE A 92 -9.71 -0.79 -1.48
CA PHE A 92 -8.68 -0.89 -2.50
C PHE A 92 -8.27 -2.34 -2.74
N ILE A 93 -7.87 -3.07 -1.68
CA ILE A 93 -7.45 -4.48 -1.76
C ILE A 93 -8.51 -5.34 -2.46
N ASP A 94 -9.77 -5.26 -2.02
CA ASP A 94 -10.85 -6.07 -2.58
C ASP A 94 -11.12 -5.77 -4.08
N ARG A 95 -10.91 -4.52 -4.49
CA ARG A 95 -11.14 -4.08 -5.86
C ARG A 95 -10.04 -4.54 -6.83
N THR A 96 -8.83 -4.87 -6.33
CA THR A 96 -7.74 -5.39 -7.16
C THR A 96 -7.99 -6.81 -7.66
N TRP A 97 -9.02 -7.50 -7.18
CA TRP A 97 -9.42 -8.80 -7.72
C TRP A 97 -9.61 -8.79 -9.24
N SER A 98 -10.00 -7.67 -9.81
CA SER A 98 -10.17 -7.52 -11.26
C SER A 98 -8.86 -7.59 -12.07
N VAL A 99 -7.71 -7.38 -11.42
CA VAL A 99 -6.37 -7.44 -12.02
C VAL A 99 -5.52 -8.58 -11.45
N ARG A 100 -6.17 -9.63 -10.91
CA ARG A 100 -5.46 -10.79 -10.35
C ARG A 100 -4.56 -11.42 -11.41
N GLY A 101 -3.35 -11.80 -10.99
CA GLY A 101 -2.34 -12.39 -11.87
C GLY A 101 -1.55 -11.38 -12.70
N LEU A 102 -1.96 -10.11 -12.74
CA LEU A 102 -1.27 -9.05 -13.51
C LEU A 102 -0.23 -8.29 -12.68
N LEU A 103 -0.15 -8.54 -11.37
CA LEU A 103 0.85 -7.92 -10.49
C LEU A 103 1.97 -8.90 -10.11
N LYS A 104 2.00 -10.07 -10.77
CA LYS A 104 3.02 -11.08 -10.52
C LYS A 104 4.42 -10.49 -10.70
N ASP A 105 5.33 -10.88 -9.79
CA ASP A 105 6.76 -10.51 -9.76
C ASP A 105 7.03 -9.01 -9.51
N LYS A 106 6.00 -8.15 -9.36
CA LYS A 106 6.18 -6.78 -8.87
C LYS A 106 6.56 -6.79 -7.39
N ILE A 107 7.27 -5.76 -6.94
CA ILE A 107 7.73 -5.64 -5.55
C ILE A 107 6.61 -5.06 -4.70
N GLY A 108 6.38 -5.65 -3.52
CA GLY A 108 5.43 -5.19 -2.52
C GLY A 108 6.09 -4.83 -1.19
N ALA A 109 5.66 -3.76 -0.53
CA ALA A 109 6.10 -3.40 0.80
C ALA A 109 4.97 -2.86 1.67
N ALA A 110 4.91 -3.27 2.95
CA ALA A 110 3.90 -2.86 3.90
C ALA A 110 4.43 -1.83 4.90
N VAL A 111 3.64 -0.78 5.14
CA VAL A 111 3.93 0.28 6.11
C VAL A 111 2.69 0.51 6.96
N VAL A 112 2.81 0.36 8.27
CA VAL A 112 1.68 0.63 9.16
C VAL A 112 2.07 1.59 10.28
N VAL A 113 1.09 2.34 10.79
CA VAL A 113 1.26 3.16 11.98
C VAL A 113 0.13 2.87 12.95
N GLY A 114 0.49 2.52 14.17
CA GLY A 114 -0.45 2.24 15.25
C GLY A 114 -0.06 2.90 16.55
N ARG A 115 -0.85 2.63 17.59
CA ARG A 115 -0.52 3.13 18.94
C ARG A 115 0.45 2.18 19.65
N HIS A 116 0.11 0.90 19.75
CA HIS A 116 0.95 -0.19 20.28
C HIS A 116 0.46 -1.56 19.82
N TYR A 117 -0.83 -1.70 19.47
CA TYR A 117 -1.46 -2.98 19.20
C TYR A 117 -1.92 -3.07 17.74
N GLY A 118 -1.99 -4.30 17.23
CA GLY A 118 -2.62 -4.60 15.95
C GLY A 118 -1.79 -4.30 14.71
N ALA A 119 -0.54 -3.86 14.85
CA ALA A 119 0.36 -3.63 13.71
C ALA A 119 0.55 -4.91 12.90
N GLU A 120 0.78 -6.04 13.56
CA GLU A 120 0.94 -7.35 12.92
C GLU A 120 -0.30 -7.77 12.11
N GLY A 121 -1.51 -7.49 12.62
CA GLY A 121 -2.75 -7.76 11.89
C GLY A 121 -2.88 -6.95 10.60
N ALA A 122 -2.54 -5.67 10.66
CA ALA A 122 -2.55 -4.80 9.49
C ALA A 122 -1.46 -5.16 8.46
N ILE A 123 -0.23 -5.47 8.93
CA ILE A 123 0.87 -5.94 8.07
C ILE A 123 0.47 -7.25 7.39
N THR A 124 -0.10 -8.20 8.17
CA THR A 124 -0.54 -9.49 7.63
C THR A 124 -1.60 -9.32 6.54
N ALA A 125 -2.56 -8.41 6.72
CA ALA A 125 -3.57 -8.12 5.71
C ALA A 125 -2.97 -7.57 4.41
N ILE A 126 -1.97 -6.67 4.51
CA ILE A 126 -1.25 -6.13 3.36
C ILE A 126 -0.38 -7.21 2.70
N ASN A 127 0.37 -7.99 3.48
CA ASN A 127 1.22 -9.05 2.93
C ASN A 127 0.39 -10.16 2.27
N ALA A 128 -0.80 -10.48 2.79
CA ALA A 128 -1.73 -11.40 2.15
C ALA A 128 -2.19 -10.91 0.76
N PHE A 129 -2.37 -9.59 0.59
CA PHE A 129 -2.61 -8.99 -0.72
C PHE A 129 -1.44 -9.24 -1.68
N PHE A 130 -0.20 -8.96 -1.26
CA PHE A 130 0.98 -9.18 -2.09
C PHE A 130 1.13 -10.65 -2.49
N LEU A 131 1.02 -11.57 -1.53
CA LEU A 131 1.09 -13.01 -1.77
C LEU A 131 -0.02 -13.48 -2.72
N LYS A 132 -1.26 -12.99 -2.57
CA LYS A 132 -2.38 -13.32 -3.45
C LYS A 132 -2.13 -12.89 -4.89
N HIS A 133 -1.42 -11.79 -5.09
CA HIS A 133 -1.02 -11.29 -6.40
C HIS A 133 0.32 -11.85 -6.90
N GLN A 134 0.94 -12.79 -6.16
CA GLN A 134 2.25 -13.39 -6.49
C GLN A 134 3.37 -12.33 -6.60
N MET A 135 3.29 -11.29 -5.78
CA MET A 135 4.29 -10.23 -5.70
C MET A 135 5.46 -10.66 -4.82
N ILE A 136 6.61 -10.03 -5.02
CA ILE A 136 7.81 -10.21 -4.20
C ILE A 136 7.76 -9.25 -3.02
N ILE A 137 7.71 -9.77 -1.79
CA ILE A 137 7.65 -8.94 -0.58
C ILE A 137 9.06 -8.47 -0.21
N ALA A 138 9.27 -7.14 -0.17
CA ALA A 138 10.59 -6.55 0.08
C ALA A 138 11.13 -6.85 1.48
N ASN A 139 10.24 -6.84 2.50
CA ASN A 139 10.52 -7.25 3.88
C ASN A 139 9.21 -7.63 4.59
N ARG A 140 9.27 -8.04 5.85
CA ARG A 140 8.07 -8.40 6.64
C ARG A 140 7.05 -7.26 6.80
N GLY A 141 7.41 -6.02 6.51
CA GLY A 141 6.68 -4.79 6.78
C GLY A 141 7.34 -3.96 7.89
N ILE A 142 7.09 -2.65 7.88
CA ILE A 142 7.53 -1.75 8.95
C ILE A 142 6.33 -1.21 9.71
N SER A 143 6.53 -0.96 11.01
CA SER A 143 5.50 -0.34 11.86
C SER A 143 6.09 0.85 12.61
N GLY A 144 5.35 1.96 12.62
CA GLY A 144 5.63 3.12 13.47
C GLY A 144 4.63 3.22 14.62
N ILE A 145 5.06 3.84 15.72
CA ILE A 145 4.23 4.09 16.90
C ILE A 145 3.95 5.58 17.00
N ALA A 146 2.68 5.96 16.94
CA ALA A 146 2.27 7.35 17.12
C ALA A 146 0.82 7.46 17.59
N PHE A 147 0.57 8.29 18.60
CA PHE A 147 -0.76 8.58 19.12
C PHE A 147 -1.38 9.79 18.41
N GLU A 148 -0.63 10.88 18.30
CA GLU A 148 -1.06 12.13 17.73
C GLU A 148 -0.63 12.29 16.27
N PRO A 149 -1.28 13.17 15.48
CA PRO A 149 -0.84 13.49 14.14
C PRO A 149 0.62 13.95 14.09
N GLU A 150 1.36 13.52 13.07
CA GLU A 150 2.76 13.87 12.81
C GLU A 150 3.78 13.44 13.88
N ARG A 151 3.36 12.72 14.93
CA ARG A 151 4.27 12.28 16.00
C ARG A 151 5.16 11.10 15.60
N VAL A 152 4.87 10.39 14.52
CA VAL A 152 5.75 9.32 14.03
C VAL A 152 7.15 9.81 13.65
N LYS A 153 7.32 11.11 13.38
CA LYS A 153 8.64 11.70 13.13
C LYS A 153 9.56 11.66 14.35
N GLU A 154 9.04 11.39 15.54
CA GLU A 154 9.80 11.18 16.77
C GLU A 154 10.20 9.69 16.97
N ASP A 155 9.60 8.80 16.23
CA ASP A 155 9.93 7.37 16.20
C ASP A 155 11.11 7.13 15.25
N THR A 156 12.31 7.35 15.77
CA THR A 156 13.57 7.22 15.00
C THR A 156 13.80 5.81 14.47
N GLU A 157 13.29 4.78 15.17
CA GLU A 157 13.41 3.38 14.73
C GLU A 157 12.61 3.16 13.45
N SER A 158 11.35 3.58 13.40
CA SER A 158 10.50 3.44 12.23
C SER A 158 11.00 4.27 11.04
N ILE A 159 11.57 5.46 11.29
CA ILE A 159 12.17 6.31 10.25
C ILE A 159 13.41 5.63 9.64
N ASN A 160 14.29 5.07 10.48
CA ASN A 160 15.45 4.33 10.00
C ASN A 160 15.05 3.06 9.24
N ALA A 161 14.00 2.36 9.71
CA ALA A 161 13.45 1.21 9.01
C ALA A 161 12.87 1.61 7.64
N ALA A 162 12.21 2.78 7.54
CA ALA A 162 11.70 3.32 6.29
C ALA A 162 12.82 3.59 5.28
N ALA A 163 13.92 4.22 5.71
CA ALA A 163 15.08 4.46 4.84
C ALA A 163 15.69 3.15 4.31
N LYS A 164 15.91 2.17 5.20
CA LYS A 164 16.40 0.83 4.81
C LYS A 164 15.45 0.11 3.85
N LEU A 165 14.14 0.28 4.02
CA LEU A 165 13.15 -0.31 3.12
C LEU A 165 13.24 0.32 1.72
N GLY A 166 13.45 1.64 1.62
CA GLY A 166 13.68 2.32 0.34
C GLY A 166 14.88 1.74 -0.41
N THR A 167 16.02 1.60 0.27
CA THR A 167 17.22 0.95 -0.31
C THR A 167 16.91 -0.47 -0.78
N ARG A 168 16.19 -1.27 0.05
CA ARG A 168 15.84 -2.64 -0.29
C ARG A 168 14.94 -2.75 -1.53
N ILE A 169 14.00 -1.84 -1.69
CA ILE A 169 13.14 -1.79 -2.89
C ILE A 169 13.99 -1.56 -4.14
N LEU A 170 14.92 -0.61 -4.11
CA LEU A 170 15.81 -0.33 -5.24
C LEU A 170 16.71 -1.52 -5.60
N GLU A 171 17.28 -2.20 -4.59
CA GLU A 171 18.07 -3.42 -4.79
C GLU A 171 17.26 -4.53 -5.48
N LEU A 172 16.01 -4.72 -5.06
CA LEU A 172 15.15 -5.74 -5.65
C LEU A 172 14.76 -5.40 -7.09
N ILE A 173 14.45 -4.13 -7.38
CA ILE A 173 14.17 -3.70 -8.76
C ILE A 173 15.39 -4.00 -9.64
N ALA A 174 16.58 -3.58 -9.23
CA ALA A 174 17.80 -3.81 -9.99
C ALA A 174 18.15 -5.30 -10.18
N ALA A 175 17.71 -6.17 -9.26
CA ALA A 175 17.94 -7.61 -9.37
C ALA A 175 16.94 -8.32 -10.30
N LEU A 176 15.85 -7.64 -10.69
CA LEU A 176 14.80 -8.20 -11.56
C LEU A 176 14.90 -7.66 -13.01
N GLU A 177 15.71 -6.63 -13.25
CA GLU A 177 16.05 -6.12 -14.58
C GLU A 177 17.10 -7.01 -15.27
#